data_c6169db94a473771af6f110dbbded0ad
#
_entry.id   c6169db94a473771af6f110dbbded0ad
#
_cell.length_a   1.000
_cell.length_b   1.000
_cell.length_c   1.000
_cell.angle_alpha   90.00
_cell.angle_beta   90.00
_cell.angle_gamma   90.00
#
_symmetry.space_group_name_H-M   'P 1'
#
loop_
_entity.id
_entity.type
_entity.pdbx_description
1 polymer ?
#
loop_
_entity_poly.entity_id
_entity_poly.type
_entity_poly.pdbx_seq_one_letter_code
_entity_poly.pdbx_strand_id
1 'polypeptide(L)'
;FRADLLPEINLKGTLPNYNKSYGSYQNPDGSYSFVRNSALGLSGELSIDQNIWLTGGQLSLTSSLDYLKQLGNSGDRHLMSVPVTLKLTQPILGVNNVKWNRRIEPVRYAEAKAEFITATEEVTMRAITYYFDLLLAKETLGTARQNLTNANQLYEVAIAKRKMGQISENELLQLKLSALNAKAALTEAESDLNAKMFQLRAFLGVGEDEILRPVVPESVDCGKMEYNMVLNKALERNSFAQNIRRRQLEADYAVATARGNLRSINLFASVGYTGESRELSSVYRNLQDNQIVQVGVQIPILDWGKRRGKVRVAKSNRDVVLSKIRQEQINFNQDIFLLVEHFNNQAQQLEIAKEADGIAQQRYKTSIET
;
A
#
# COMPACT_ATOMS: atom_id res chain seq x y z
N PHE A 1 3.83 -11.04 -10.92
CA PHE A 1 3.79 -12.48 -10.60
C PHE A 1 3.48 -13.36 -11.83
N ARG A 2 2.41 -13.10 -12.62
CA ARG A 2 2.16 -13.90 -13.84
C ARG A 2 3.29 -13.75 -14.86
N ALA A 3 3.86 -12.55 -14.98
CA ALA A 3 5.02 -12.29 -15.83
C ALA A 3 6.27 -13.02 -15.32
N ASP A 4 6.48 -13.14 -14.01
CA ASP A 4 7.64 -13.86 -13.42
C ASP A 4 7.64 -15.38 -13.71
N LEU A 5 6.50 -15.91 -14.20
CA LEU A 5 6.37 -17.29 -14.66
C LEU A 5 6.63 -17.47 -16.14
N LEU A 6 6.81 -16.38 -16.88
CA LEU A 6 7.17 -16.38 -18.29
C LEU A 6 8.69 -16.30 -18.46
N PRO A 7 9.23 -16.69 -19.62
CA PRO A 7 10.64 -16.49 -19.91
C PRO A 7 11.00 -15.01 -19.89
N GLU A 8 12.06 -14.65 -19.18
CA GLU A 8 12.62 -13.31 -19.14
C GLU A 8 13.82 -13.25 -20.10
N ILE A 9 13.84 -12.24 -20.97
CA ILE A 9 14.93 -12.02 -21.93
C ILE A 9 15.76 -10.84 -21.41
N ASN A 10 17.03 -11.11 -21.10
CA ASN A 10 17.96 -10.11 -20.58
C ASN A 10 19.15 -9.92 -21.52
N LEU A 11 19.48 -8.68 -21.79
CA LEU A 11 20.73 -8.30 -22.45
C LEU A 11 21.63 -7.60 -21.44
N LYS A 12 22.80 -8.18 -21.21
CA LYS A 12 23.86 -7.61 -20.37
C LYS A 12 25.03 -7.19 -21.22
N GLY A 13 25.54 -6.00 -20.98
CA GLY A 13 26.77 -5.51 -21.61
C GLY A 13 27.73 -5.01 -20.53
N THR A 14 28.98 -5.44 -20.59
CA THR A 14 30.04 -4.84 -19.78
C THR A 14 30.79 -3.87 -20.69
N LEU A 15 30.67 -2.58 -20.34
CA LEU A 15 31.45 -1.51 -20.97
C LEU A 15 32.94 -1.70 -20.68
N PRO A 16 33.86 -1.01 -21.41
CA PRO A 16 35.30 -1.30 -21.32
C PRO A 16 35.77 -1.47 -19.88
N ASN A 17 36.17 -2.70 -19.55
CA ASN A 17 36.76 -3.03 -18.26
C ASN A 17 38.28 -3.06 -18.44
N TYR A 18 38.96 -2.06 -17.89
CA TYR A 18 40.41 -2.02 -17.85
C TYR A 18 40.93 -2.70 -16.59
N ASN A 19 41.70 -3.77 -16.77
CA ASN A 19 42.34 -4.48 -15.67
C ASN A 19 43.86 -4.42 -15.85
N LYS A 20 44.56 -3.94 -14.81
CA LYS A 20 46.03 -3.97 -14.72
C LYS A 20 46.40 -4.69 -13.44
N SER A 21 46.95 -5.87 -13.60
CA SER A 21 47.37 -6.73 -12.47
C SER A 21 48.80 -7.24 -12.66
N TYR A 22 49.41 -7.66 -11.58
CA TYR A 22 50.67 -8.38 -11.60
C TYR A 22 50.41 -9.80 -11.14
N GLY A 23 50.72 -10.76 -11.97
CA GLY A 23 50.64 -12.19 -11.63
C GLY A 23 52.02 -12.79 -11.52
N SER A 24 52.23 -13.73 -10.58
CA SER A 24 53.41 -14.54 -10.53
C SER A 24 53.31 -15.67 -11.57
N TYR A 25 54.33 -15.83 -12.38
CA TYR A 25 54.47 -16.93 -13.34
C TYR A 25 55.67 -17.76 -12.94
N GLN A 26 55.49 -19.06 -12.84
CA GLN A 26 56.59 -19.99 -12.59
C GLN A 26 57.25 -20.38 -13.92
N ASN A 27 58.51 -20.05 -14.05
CA ASN A 27 59.31 -20.40 -15.24
C ASN A 27 59.61 -21.91 -15.24
N PRO A 28 59.98 -22.51 -16.37
CA PRO A 28 60.32 -23.91 -16.47
C PRO A 28 61.51 -24.34 -15.60
N ASP A 29 62.37 -23.39 -15.17
CA ASP A 29 63.48 -23.58 -14.27
C ASP A 29 63.10 -23.55 -12.78
N GLY A 30 61.80 -23.40 -12.47
CA GLY A 30 61.27 -23.33 -11.11
C GLY A 30 61.32 -21.92 -10.48
N SER A 31 61.92 -20.93 -11.13
CA SER A 31 61.94 -19.55 -10.66
C SER A 31 60.60 -18.87 -10.90
N TYR A 32 60.29 -17.82 -10.10
CA TYR A 32 59.09 -17.02 -10.27
C TYR A 32 59.41 -15.66 -10.89
N SER A 33 58.69 -15.30 -11.95
CA SER A 33 58.70 -13.96 -12.52
C SER A 33 57.35 -13.28 -12.32
N PHE A 34 57.38 -11.98 -12.05
CA PHE A 34 56.13 -11.17 -11.98
C PHE A 34 55.85 -10.58 -13.34
N VAL A 35 54.78 -11.05 -13.93
CA VAL A 35 54.32 -10.56 -15.25
C VAL A 35 53.21 -9.54 -15.05
N ARG A 36 53.39 -8.39 -15.65
CA ARG A 36 52.36 -7.37 -15.70
C ARG A 36 51.35 -7.77 -16.75
N ASN A 37 50.11 -7.99 -16.32
CA ASN A 37 48.96 -8.22 -17.20
C ASN A 37 48.11 -6.93 -17.27
N SER A 38 47.96 -6.38 -18.45
CA SER A 38 47.08 -5.21 -18.70
C SER A 38 46.14 -5.58 -19.81
N ALA A 39 44.85 -5.57 -19.56
CA ALA A 39 43.87 -5.99 -20.53
C ALA A 39 42.64 -5.04 -20.52
N LEU A 40 42.09 -4.88 -21.71
CA LEU A 40 40.81 -4.22 -21.93
C LEU A 40 39.79 -5.29 -22.34
N GLY A 41 38.73 -5.44 -21.56
CA GLY A 41 37.66 -6.39 -21.83
C GLY A 41 36.35 -5.69 -22.19
N LEU A 42 35.62 -6.29 -23.13
CA LEU A 42 34.23 -5.97 -23.46
C LEU A 42 33.45 -7.28 -23.48
N SER A 43 32.29 -7.32 -22.90
CA SER A 43 31.43 -8.51 -22.99
C SER A 43 29.99 -8.14 -23.23
N GLY A 44 29.31 -9.00 -23.99
CA GLY A 44 27.88 -8.96 -24.20
C GLY A 44 27.26 -10.32 -23.98
N GLU A 45 26.20 -10.40 -23.20
CA GLU A 45 25.46 -11.63 -22.92
C GLU A 45 23.97 -11.42 -23.15
N LEU A 46 23.38 -12.29 -23.94
CA LEU A 46 21.92 -12.42 -24.07
C LEU A 46 21.49 -13.66 -23.31
N SER A 47 20.54 -13.53 -22.40
CA SER A 47 19.98 -14.65 -21.65
C SER A 47 18.46 -14.73 -21.76
N ILE A 48 17.94 -15.96 -21.78
CA ILE A 48 16.53 -16.28 -21.63
C ILE A 48 16.42 -17.13 -20.38
N ASP A 49 15.80 -16.58 -19.35
CA ASP A 49 15.70 -17.21 -18.04
C ASP A 49 14.27 -17.64 -17.77
N GLN A 50 14.06 -18.91 -17.46
CA GLN A 50 12.75 -19.50 -17.16
C GLN A 50 12.73 -20.15 -15.79
N ASN A 51 11.84 -19.67 -14.91
CA ASN A 51 11.61 -20.29 -13.62
C ASN A 51 10.71 -21.53 -13.74
N ILE A 52 11.13 -22.65 -13.15
CA ILE A 52 10.38 -23.91 -13.13
C ILE A 52 9.53 -23.92 -11.84
N TRP A 53 8.25 -23.58 -11.97
CA TRP A 53 7.36 -23.43 -10.80
C TRP A 53 7.17 -24.73 -9.99
N LEU A 54 7.25 -25.88 -10.64
CA LEU A 54 7.03 -27.18 -9.99
C LEU A 54 8.16 -27.55 -9.02
N THR A 55 9.40 -27.31 -9.43
CA THR A 55 10.59 -27.72 -8.70
C THR A 55 11.29 -26.54 -8.00
N GLY A 56 11.00 -25.29 -8.40
CA GLY A 56 11.69 -24.10 -7.91
C GLY A 56 13.07 -23.90 -8.51
N GLY A 57 13.40 -24.66 -9.57
CA GLY A 57 14.62 -24.47 -10.35
C GLY A 57 14.51 -23.36 -11.38
N GLN A 58 15.63 -23.05 -12.02
CA GLN A 58 15.74 -22.09 -13.11
C GLN A 58 16.46 -22.74 -14.29
N LEU A 59 15.88 -22.59 -15.47
CA LEU A 59 16.48 -22.96 -16.73
C LEU A 59 16.88 -21.67 -17.44
N SER A 60 18.17 -21.55 -17.84
CA SER A 60 18.70 -20.38 -18.51
C SER A 60 19.34 -20.79 -19.83
N LEU A 61 18.92 -20.14 -20.91
CA LEU A 61 19.58 -20.23 -22.20
C LEU A 61 20.38 -18.95 -22.40
N THR A 62 21.72 -19.07 -22.51
CA THR A 62 22.61 -17.90 -22.62
C THR A 62 23.44 -17.95 -23.88
N SER A 63 23.70 -16.78 -24.45
CA SER A 63 24.63 -16.55 -25.54
C SER A 63 25.53 -15.39 -25.17
N SER A 64 26.85 -15.55 -25.25
CA SER A 64 27.77 -14.45 -24.92
C SER A 64 28.88 -14.30 -25.95
N LEU A 65 29.39 -13.09 -26.05
CA LEU A 65 30.58 -12.72 -26.80
C LEU A 65 31.47 -11.84 -25.94
N ASP A 66 32.69 -12.31 -25.74
CA ASP A 66 33.72 -11.64 -24.95
C ASP A 66 34.86 -11.22 -25.84
N TYR A 67 35.25 -9.96 -25.76
CA TYR A 67 36.41 -9.40 -26.43
C TYR A 67 37.45 -9.00 -25.39
N LEU A 68 38.65 -9.52 -25.53
CA LEU A 68 39.81 -9.22 -24.67
C LEU A 68 40.95 -8.69 -25.54
N LYS A 69 41.42 -7.49 -25.23
CA LYS A 69 42.62 -6.91 -25.83
C LYS A 69 43.69 -6.79 -24.76
N GLN A 70 44.80 -7.47 -24.94
CA GLN A 70 45.98 -7.33 -24.08
C GLN A 70 46.73 -6.03 -24.44
N LEU A 71 47.02 -5.22 -23.43
CA LEU A 71 47.74 -3.95 -23.56
C LEU A 71 49.17 -4.19 -23.08
N GLY A 72 50.03 -4.60 -24.00
CA GLY A 72 51.43 -4.90 -23.75
C GLY A 72 52.22 -5.08 -25.06
N ASN A 73 53.42 -5.64 -24.99
CA ASN A 73 54.31 -5.78 -26.14
C ASN A 73 53.75 -6.61 -27.30
N SER A 74 52.73 -7.43 -27.09
CA SER A 74 52.13 -8.26 -28.16
C SER A 74 50.84 -7.66 -28.74
N GLY A 75 50.14 -6.78 -28.05
CA GLY A 75 48.89 -6.17 -28.52
C GLY A 75 47.80 -7.17 -28.95
N ASP A 76 47.83 -8.38 -28.42
CA ASP A 76 47.04 -9.51 -28.87
C ASP A 76 45.53 -9.32 -28.56
N ARG A 77 44.69 -9.72 -29.49
CA ARG A 77 43.23 -9.67 -29.42
C ARG A 77 42.69 -11.08 -29.38
N HIS A 78 41.82 -11.34 -28.43
CA HIS A 78 41.09 -12.60 -28.30
C HIS A 78 39.59 -12.34 -28.25
N LEU A 79 38.87 -13.08 -29.03
CA LEU A 79 37.41 -13.14 -29.01
C LEU A 79 37.01 -14.53 -28.53
N MET A 80 36.15 -14.58 -27.53
CA MET A 80 35.54 -15.82 -27.06
C MET A 80 34.04 -15.72 -27.27
N SER A 81 33.47 -16.63 -28.02
CA SER A 81 32.03 -16.75 -28.16
C SER A 81 31.51 -17.96 -27.41
N VAL A 82 30.39 -17.78 -26.79
CA VAL A 82 29.55 -18.87 -26.28
C VAL A 82 28.22 -18.78 -27.01
N PRO A 83 28.12 -19.40 -28.23
CA PRO A 83 26.93 -19.22 -29.06
C PRO A 83 25.64 -19.62 -28.37
N VAL A 84 25.69 -20.73 -27.66
CA VAL A 84 24.56 -21.21 -26.86
C VAL A 84 25.04 -22.04 -25.69
N THR A 85 24.48 -21.74 -24.52
CA THR A 85 24.64 -22.56 -23.32
C THR A 85 23.31 -22.70 -22.63
N LEU A 86 22.94 -23.94 -22.37
CA LEU A 86 21.78 -24.29 -21.54
C LEU A 86 22.26 -24.57 -20.11
N LYS A 87 21.78 -23.78 -19.15
CA LYS A 87 22.10 -23.90 -17.73
C LYS A 87 20.87 -24.29 -16.94
N LEU A 88 20.99 -25.28 -16.08
CA LEU A 88 19.96 -25.66 -15.12
C LEU A 88 20.49 -25.44 -13.71
N THR A 89 19.78 -24.67 -12.94
CA THR A 89 20.02 -24.50 -11.50
C THR A 89 18.83 -25.03 -10.74
N GLN A 90 18.98 -26.15 -10.02
CA GLN A 90 17.88 -26.84 -9.36
C GLN A 90 18.17 -27.02 -7.86
N PRO A 91 17.44 -26.32 -6.96
CA PRO A 91 17.50 -26.62 -5.55
C PRO A 91 16.82 -27.99 -5.28
N ILE A 92 17.56 -28.92 -4.70
CA ILE A 92 17.05 -30.25 -4.32
C ILE A 92 16.49 -30.21 -2.89
N LEU A 93 17.26 -29.60 -1.97
CA LEU A 93 16.83 -29.34 -0.60
C LEU A 93 16.81 -27.82 -0.38
N GLY A 94 15.63 -27.24 -0.42
CA GLY A 94 15.43 -25.82 -0.25
C GLY A 94 13.94 -25.48 -0.27
N VAL A 95 13.65 -24.21 -0.19
CA VAL A 95 12.28 -23.70 -0.35
C VAL A 95 12.03 -23.41 -1.83
N ASN A 96 10.92 -23.92 -2.33
CA ASN A 96 10.42 -23.51 -3.64
C ASN A 96 9.68 -22.17 -3.50
N ASN A 97 10.40 -21.07 -3.75
CA ASN A 97 9.86 -19.70 -3.65
C ASN A 97 8.73 -19.47 -4.65
N VAL A 98 8.83 -20.03 -5.85
CA VAL A 98 7.81 -19.89 -6.91
C VAL A 98 6.48 -20.49 -6.48
N LYS A 99 6.53 -21.66 -5.81
CA LYS A 99 5.33 -22.31 -5.25
C LYS A 99 4.67 -21.49 -4.15
N TRP A 100 5.46 -20.83 -3.29
CA TRP A 100 4.94 -19.95 -2.24
C TRP A 100 4.36 -18.66 -2.84
N ASN A 101 5.06 -18.03 -3.75
CA ASN A 101 4.58 -16.84 -4.46
C ASN A 101 3.26 -17.13 -5.19
N ARG A 102 3.14 -18.29 -5.83
CA ARG A 102 1.88 -18.73 -6.46
C ARG A 102 0.70 -18.81 -5.50
N ARG A 103 0.95 -19.03 -4.20
CA ARG A 103 -0.10 -19.05 -3.16
C ARG A 103 -0.38 -17.67 -2.59
N ILE A 104 0.65 -16.84 -2.45
CA ILE A 104 0.57 -15.53 -1.79
C ILE A 104 0.04 -14.47 -2.76
N GLU A 105 0.55 -14.42 -3.99
CA GLU A 105 0.24 -13.34 -4.94
C GLU A 105 -1.24 -13.24 -5.35
N PRO A 106 -2.00 -14.34 -5.55
CA PRO A 106 -3.44 -14.23 -5.78
C PRO A 106 -4.20 -13.63 -4.59
N VAL A 107 -3.76 -13.93 -3.35
CA VAL A 107 -4.36 -13.37 -2.14
C VAL A 107 -4.02 -11.88 -2.02
N ARG A 108 -2.76 -11.50 -2.30
CA ARG A 108 -2.32 -10.10 -2.35
C ARG A 108 -3.09 -9.28 -3.40
N TYR A 109 -3.33 -9.88 -4.57
CA TYR A 109 -4.15 -9.23 -5.60
C TYR A 109 -5.60 -9.06 -5.16
N ALA A 110 -6.20 -10.09 -4.53
CA ALA A 110 -7.55 -10.00 -3.98
C ALA A 110 -7.66 -8.95 -2.86
N GLU A 111 -6.64 -8.87 -1.99
CA GLU A 111 -6.52 -7.84 -0.96
C GLU A 111 -6.46 -6.44 -1.57
N ALA A 112 -5.55 -6.20 -2.52
CA ALA A 112 -5.41 -4.91 -3.18
C ALA A 112 -6.71 -4.48 -3.91
N LYS A 113 -7.43 -5.44 -4.51
CA LYS A 113 -8.74 -5.17 -5.12
C LYS A 113 -9.78 -4.76 -4.07
N ALA A 114 -9.80 -5.42 -2.92
CA ALA A 114 -10.70 -5.07 -1.82
C ALA A 114 -10.30 -3.72 -1.18
N GLU A 115 -9.01 -3.43 -1.05
CA GLU A 115 -8.51 -2.12 -0.59
C GLU A 115 -8.93 -0.98 -1.53
N PHE A 116 -8.88 -1.20 -2.85
CA PHE A 116 -9.37 -0.22 -3.80
C PHE A 116 -10.86 0.09 -3.59
N ILE A 117 -11.69 -0.93 -3.36
CA ILE A 117 -13.12 -0.74 -3.06
C ILE A 117 -13.27 0.05 -1.76
N THR A 118 -12.55 -0.35 -0.69
CA THR A 118 -12.59 0.37 0.61
C THR A 118 -12.17 1.83 0.46
N ALA A 119 -11.10 2.11 -0.28
CA ALA A 119 -10.66 3.48 -0.54
C ALA A 119 -11.71 4.31 -1.31
N THR A 120 -12.41 3.68 -2.26
CA THR A 120 -13.51 4.34 -3.00
C THR A 120 -14.67 4.67 -2.06
N GLU A 121 -15.04 3.74 -1.18
CA GLU A 121 -16.10 3.97 -0.18
C GLU A 121 -15.69 5.06 0.84
N GLU A 122 -14.43 5.12 1.25
CA GLU A 122 -13.91 6.18 2.12
C GLU A 122 -14.01 7.56 1.46
N VAL A 123 -13.71 7.67 0.15
CA VAL A 123 -13.90 8.91 -0.61
C VAL A 123 -15.38 9.29 -0.65
N THR A 124 -16.26 8.32 -0.89
CA THR A 124 -17.71 8.52 -0.90
C THR A 124 -18.22 9.00 0.46
N MET A 125 -17.79 8.35 1.55
CA MET A 125 -18.15 8.77 2.91
C MET A 125 -17.67 10.18 3.24
N ARG A 126 -16.47 10.54 2.79
CA ARG A 126 -15.94 11.90 2.96
C ARG A 126 -16.73 12.93 2.19
N ALA A 127 -17.14 12.62 0.95
CA ALA A 127 -18.03 13.48 0.16
C ALA A 127 -19.37 13.72 0.88
N ILE A 128 -19.97 12.65 1.40
CA ILE A 128 -21.23 12.72 2.16
C ILE A 128 -21.05 13.60 3.41
N THR A 129 -19.96 13.40 4.16
CA THR A 129 -19.67 14.20 5.36
C THR A 129 -19.55 15.69 5.02
N TYR A 130 -18.78 16.06 4.01
CA TYR A 130 -18.63 17.47 3.60
C TYR A 130 -19.92 18.07 3.09
N TYR A 131 -20.76 17.27 2.42
CA TYR A 131 -22.09 17.71 1.97
C TYR A 131 -23.00 18.04 3.16
N PHE A 132 -23.10 17.14 4.13
CA PHE A 132 -23.93 17.36 5.31
C PHE A 132 -23.37 18.43 6.25
N ASP A 133 -22.07 18.58 6.36
CA ASP A 133 -21.43 19.68 7.07
C ASP A 133 -21.84 21.04 6.47
N LEU A 134 -21.81 21.17 5.14
CA LEU A 134 -22.24 22.39 4.45
C LEU A 134 -23.75 22.63 4.63
N LEU A 135 -24.55 21.58 4.56
CA LEU A 135 -26.00 21.68 4.78
C LEU A 135 -26.30 22.19 6.19
N LEU A 136 -25.65 21.61 7.20
CA LEU A 136 -25.79 22.01 8.60
C LEU A 136 -25.36 23.47 8.84
N ALA A 137 -24.23 23.88 8.28
CA ALA A 137 -23.73 25.24 8.36
C ALA A 137 -24.74 26.25 7.74
N LYS A 138 -25.37 25.88 6.62
CA LYS A 138 -26.41 26.69 5.96
C LYS A 138 -27.63 26.85 6.87
N GLU A 139 -28.13 25.78 7.48
CA GLU A 139 -29.29 25.82 8.38
C GLU A 139 -28.98 26.59 9.67
N THR A 140 -27.74 26.41 10.20
CA THR A 140 -27.25 27.19 11.35
C THR A 140 -27.19 28.67 11.05
N LEU A 141 -26.76 29.07 9.85
CA LEU A 141 -26.79 30.47 9.43
C LEU A 141 -28.23 31.01 9.36
N GLY A 142 -29.16 30.21 8.84
CA GLY A 142 -30.58 30.58 8.81
C GLY A 142 -31.11 30.87 10.20
N THR A 143 -30.86 29.98 11.14
CA THR A 143 -31.26 30.12 12.55
C THR A 143 -30.59 31.34 13.22
N ALA A 144 -29.27 31.56 12.98
CA ALA A 144 -28.58 32.72 13.54
C ALA A 144 -29.15 34.06 13.04
N ARG A 145 -29.52 34.13 11.76
CA ARG A 145 -30.21 35.32 11.18
C ARG A 145 -31.56 35.58 11.84
N GLN A 146 -32.37 34.55 12.02
CA GLN A 146 -33.67 34.66 12.68
C GLN A 146 -33.48 35.10 14.14
N ASN A 147 -32.52 34.52 14.87
CA ASN A 147 -32.26 34.89 16.25
C ASN A 147 -31.79 36.34 16.39
N LEU A 148 -30.93 36.83 15.48
CA LEU A 148 -30.55 38.24 15.48
C LEU A 148 -31.76 39.15 15.22
N THR A 149 -32.62 38.81 14.28
CA THR A 149 -33.86 39.57 13.98
C THR A 149 -34.74 39.64 15.23
N ASN A 150 -35.01 38.51 15.88
CA ASN A 150 -35.80 38.45 17.10
C ASN A 150 -35.17 39.24 18.25
N ALA A 151 -33.86 39.11 18.48
CA ALA A 151 -33.13 39.82 19.53
C ALA A 151 -33.16 41.36 19.31
N ASN A 152 -33.04 41.83 18.07
CA ASN A 152 -33.16 43.23 17.76
C ASN A 152 -34.58 43.75 17.97
N GLN A 153 -35.60 43.00 17.57
CA GLN A 153 -37.01 43.37 17.83
C GLN A 153 -37.29 43.51 19.32
N LEU A 154 -36.85 42.53 20.13
CA LEU A 154 -36.99 42.57 21.59
C LEU A 154 -36.26 43.77 22.19
N TYR A 155 -35.06 44.10 21.71
CA TYR A 155 -34.34 45.27 22.17
C TYR A 155 -35.04 46.59 21.83
N GLU A 156 -35.59 46.73 20.62
CA GLU A 156 -36.40 47.91 20.21
C GLU A 156 -37.65 48.08 21.07
N VAL A 157 -38.38 47.00 21.36
CA VAL A 157 -39.51 46.99 22.28
C VAL A 157 -39.05 47.40 23.69
N ALA A 158 -37.92 46.92 24.15
CA ALA A 158 -37.37 47.28 25.43
C ALA A 158 -36.99 48.76 25.54
N ILE A 159 -36.47 49.37 24.49
CA ILE A 159 -36.23 50.81 24.41
C ILE A 159 -37.52 51.61 24.64
N ALA A 160 -38.61 51.20 23.97
CA ALA A 160 -39.91 51.84 24.09
C ALA A 160 -40.46 51.69 25.54
N LYS A 161 -40.43 50.49 26.08
CA LYS A 161 -40.89 50.19 27.47
C LYS A 161 -40.05 50.97 28.52
N ARG A 162 -38.75 51.11 28.31
CA ARG A 162 -37.87 51.92 29.21
C ARG A 162 -38.25 53.40 29.19
N LYS A 163 -38.54 53.97 28.01
CA LYS A 163 -39.04 55.34 27.90
C LYS A 163 -40.32 55.57 28.65
N MET A 164 -41.18 54.54 28.75
CA MET A 164 -42.43 54.55 29.50
C MET A 164 -42.25 54.24 31.00
N GLY A 165 -41.04 53.97 31.44
CA GLY A 165 -40.73 53.60 32.85
C GLY A 165 -41.14 52.17 33.27
N GLN A 166 -41.46 51.30 32.28
CA GLN A 166 -41.99 49.95 32.56
C GLN A 166 -40.91 48.87 32.81
N ILE A 167 -39.66 49.17 32.44
CA ILE A 167 -38.54 48.24 32.66
C ILE A 167 -37.31 48.98 33.26
N SER A 168 -36.46 48.22 33.95
CA SER A 168 -35.23 48.72 34.55
C SER A 168 -34.16 48.95 33.47
N GLU A 169 -33.15 49.77 33.78
CA GLU A 169 -31.99 49.95 32.94
C GLU A 169 -31.18 48.63 32.76
N ASN A 170 -31.11 47.86 33.85
CA ASN A 170 -30.40 46.57 33.82
C ASN A 170 -31.06 45.58 32.81
N GLU A 171 -32.39 45.51 32.78
CA GLU A 171 -33.13 44.70 31.79
C GLU A 171 -32.90 45.17 30.36
N LEU A 172 -32.87 46.50 30.12
CA LEU A 172 -32.53 47.05 28.81
C LEU A 172 -31.10 46.68 28.39
N LEU A 173 -30.11 46.77 29.30
CA LEU A 173 -28.72 46.42 29.02
C LEU A 173 -28.55 44.92 28.76
N GLN A 174 -29.35 44.09 29.45
CA GLN A 174 -29.35 42.62 29.24
C GLN A 174 -29.89 42.28 27.83
N LEU A 175 -30.95 42.92 27.38
CA LEU A 175 -31.47 42.71 26.02
C LEU A 175 -30.54 43.26 24.95
N LYS A 176 -29.84 44.38 25.21
CA LYS A 176 -28.78 44.87 24.35
C LYS A 176 -27.61 43.89 24.23
N LEU A 177 -27.20 43.31 25.36
CA LEU A 177 -26.15 42.26 25.36
C LEU A 177 -26.58 41.02 24.57
N SER A 178 -27.87 40.61 24.70
CA SER A 178 -28.41 39.51 23.93
C SER A 178 -28.38 39.79 22.41
N ALA A 179 -28.75 41.00 21.98
CA ALA A 179 -28.64 41.38 20.56
C ALA A 179 -27.17 41.39 20.04
N LEU A 180 -26.23 41.84 20.86
CA LEU A 180 -24.80 41.80 20.50
C LEU A 180 -24.29 40.36 20.41
N ASN A 181 -24.69 39.48 21.32
CA ASN A 181 -24.34 38.05 21.26
C ASN A 181 -24.93 37.36 20.03
N ALA A 182 -26.17 37.67 19.69
CA ALA A 182 -26.80 37.16 18.48
C ALA A 182 -26.07 37.65 17.20
N LYS A 183 -25.60 38.89 17.19
CA LYS A 183 -24.79 39.41 16.08
C LYS A 183 -23.44 38.70 15.98
N ALA A 184 -22.77 38.44 17.09
CA ALA A 184 -21.52 37.66 17.09
C ALA A 184 -21.74 36.23 16.57
N ALA A 185 -22.81 35.56 17.01
CA ALA A 185 -23.17 34.21 16.52
C ALA A 185 -23.48 34.20 15.03
N LEU A 186 -24.10 35.26 14.48
CA LEU A 186 -24.30 35.37 13.02
C LEU A 186 -22.96 35.44 12.27
N THR A 187 -22.03 36.26 12.75
CA THR A 187 -20.71 36.40 12.10
C THR A 187 -19.93 35.09 12.14
N GLU A 188 -20.02 34.34 13.22
CA GLU A 188 -19.42 33.01 13.37
C GLU A 188 -20.05 32.01 12.37
N ALA A 189 -21.38 31.98 12.28
CA ALA A 189 -22.11 31.10 11.34
C ALA A 189 -21.80 31.44 9.86
N GLU A 190 -21.61 32.72 9.52
CA GLU A 190 -21.16 33.13 8.17
C GLU A 190 -19.74 32.66 7.88
N SER A 191 -18.84 32.76 8.85
CA SER A 191 -17.46 32.25 8.70
C SER A 191 -17.43 30.72 8.54
N ASP A 192 -18.23 30.00 9.34
CA ASP A 192 -18.30 28.53 9.26
C ASP A 192 -18.89 28.09 7.90
N LEU A 193 -19.96 28.73 7.42
CA LEU A 193 -20.52 28.43 6.10
C LEU A 193 -19.46 28.60 4.99
N ASN A 194 -18.69 29.67 5.03
CA ASN A 194 -17.64 29.92 4.06
C ASN A 194 -16.53 28.86 4.12
N ALA A 195 -16.14 28.46 5.34
CA ALA A 195 -15.15 27.39 5.54
C ALA A 195 -15.64 26.04 4.99
N LYS A 196 -16.90 25.63 5.29
CA LYS A 196 -17.49 24.38 4.79
C LYS A 196 -17.70 24.42 3.28
N MET A 197 -18.06 25.58 2.71
CA MET A 197 -18.16 25.78 1.28
C MET A 197 -16.80 25.61 0.60
N PHE A 198 -15.76 26.22 1.13
CA PHE A 198 -14.40 26.05 0.61
C PHE A 198 -13.92 24.60 0.69
N GLN A 199 -14.19 23.93 1.81
CA GLN A 199 -13.80 22.54 2.01
C GLN A 199 -14.45 21.60 0.98
N LEU A 200 -15.75 21.74 0.72
CA LEU A 200 -16.45 20.92 -0.27
C LEU A 200 -15.98 21.23 -1.69
N ARG A 201 -15.79 22.52 -2.04
CA ARG A 201 -15.25 22.93 -3.36
C ARG A 201 -13.87 22.35 -3.62
N ALA A 202 -12.96 22.50 -2.66
CA ALA A 202 -11.60 21.95 -2.75
C ALA A 202 -11.62 20.42 -2.93
N PHE A 203 -12.53 19.73 -2.24
CA PHE A 203 -12.69 18.28 -2.39
C PHE A 203 -13.23 17.88 -3.76
N LEU A 204 -14.19 18.63 -4.31
CA LEU A 204 -14.78 18.36 -5.63
C LEU A 204 -13.91 18.85 -6.80
N GLY A 205 -12.88 19.67 -6.54
CA GLY A 205 -12.06 20.29 -7.57
C GLY A 205 -12.81 21.37 -8.37
N VAL A 206 -13.82 22.00 -7.74
CA VAL A 206 -14.68 23.02 -8.36
C VAL A 206 -14.08 24.41 -8.10
N GLY A 207 -14.27 25.34 -9.04
CA GLY A 207 -13.74 26.71 -8.94
C GLY A 207 -14.26 27.51 -7.73
N GLU A 208 -13.50 28.50 -7.31
CA GLU A 208 -13.83 29.29 -6.13
C GLU A 208 -15.09 30.14 -6.28
N ASP A 209 -15.46 30.48 -7.51
CA ASP A 209 -16.64 31.33 -7.82
C ASP A 209 -17.96 30.55 -7.83
N GLU A 210 -17.92 29.22 -7.80
CA GLU A 210 -19.16 28.42 -7.85
C GLU A 210 -19.85 28.33 -6.49
N ILE A 211 -21.12 28.65 -6.42
CA ILE A 211 -21.93 28.58 -5.21
C ILE A 211 -22.64 27.23 -5.17
N LEU A 212 -22.22 26.33 -4.27
CA LEU A 212 -22.88 25.06 -4.04
C LEU A 212 -24.10 25.27 -3.13
N ARG A 213 -25.25 24.76 -3.55
CA ARG A 213 -26.51 24.84 -2.78
C ARG A 213 -26.93 23.43 -2.36
N PRO A 214 -26.63 23.01 -1.12
CA PRO A 214 -27.06 21.71 -0.64
C PRO A 214 -28.59 21.68 -0.48
N VAL A 215 -29.19 20.54 -0.82
CA VAL A 215 -30.63 20.28 -0.72
C VAL A 215 -30.83 19.21 0.35
N VAL A 216 -31.81 19.42 1.24
CA VAL A 216 -32.15 18.40 2.24
C VAL A 216 -32.74 17.19 1.54
N PRO A 217 -32.24 15.96 1.75
CA PRO A 217 -32.83 14.76 1.18
C PRO A 217 -34.21 14.51 1.77
N GLU A 218 -35.17 14.16 0.92
CA GLU A 218 -36.62 14.09 1.30
C GLU A 218 -36.93 13.02 2.34
N SER A 219 -36.25 11.88 2.32
CA SER A 219 -36.30 10.87 3.40
C SER A 219 -35.14 9.90 3.25
N VAL A 220 -34.61 9.45 4.38
CA VAL A 220 -33.69 8.32 4.45
C VAL A 220 -34.40 7.23 5.24
N ASP A 221 -34.76 6.14 4.56
CA ASP A 221 -35.30 4.96 5.25
C ASP A 221 -34.15 4.25 5.99
N CYS A 222 -34.09 4.48 7.28
CA CYS A 222 -33.11 3.87 8.17
C CYS A 222 -33.68 2.59 8.76
N GLY A 223 -33.81 1.53 7.94
CA GLY A 223 -34.19 0.22 8.45
C GLY A 223 -33.20 -0.29 9.52
N LYS A 224 -33.70 -1.06 10.50
CA LYS A 224 -32.86 -1.63 11.56
C LYS A 224 -31.82 -2.59 10.97
N MET A 225 -30.55 -2.39 11.31
CA MET A 225 -29.45 -3.27 10.88
C MET A 225 -29.27 -4.43 11.86
N GLU A 226 -29.06 -5.63 11.32
CA GLU A 226 -28.77 -6.81 12.10
C GLU A 226 -27.26 -7.13 12.06
N TYR A 227 -26.68 -7.33 13.25
CA TYR A 227 -25.25 -7.56 13.40
C TYR A 227 -24.70 -8.70 12.53
N ASN A 228 -25.34 -9.87 12.54
CA ASN A 228 -24.83 -11.03 11.78
C ASN A 228 -24.84 -10.77 10.27
N MET A 229 -25.83 -10.07 9.75
CA MET A 229 -25.92 -9.74 8.33
C MET A 229 -24.79 -8.77 7.94
N VAL A 230 -24.56 -7.74 8.77
CA VAL A 230 -23.50 -6.76 8.52
C VAL A 230 -22.12 -7.38 8.62
N LEU A 231 -21.87 -8.22 9.65
CA LEU A 231 -20.60 -8.92 9.84
C LEU A 231 -20.27 -9.82 8.64
N ASN A 232 -21.22 -10.62 8.17
CA ASN A 232 -21.01 -11.50 7.02
C ASN A 232 -20.67 -10.71 5.75
N LYS A 233 -21.39 -9.64 5.47
CA LYS A 233 -21.09 -8.75 4.33
C LYS A 233 -19.75 -8.05 4.45
N ALA A 234 -19.38 -7.63 5.66
CA ALA A 234 -18.10 -7.01 5.92
C ALA A 234 -16.94 -8.00 5.66
N LEU A 235 -17.05 -9.23 6.14
CA LEU A 235 -16.05 -10.28 5.91
C LEU A 235 -15.90 -10.65 4.43
N GLU A 236 -16.99 -10.60 3.65
CA GLU A 236 -16.95 -10.90 2.22
C GLU A 236 -16.30 -9.79 1.39
N ARG A 237 -16.55 -8.52 1.72
CA ARG A 237 -16.20 -7.37 0.89
C ARG A 237 -14.97 -6.59 1.36
N ASN A 238 -14.66 -6.62 2.65
CA ASN A 238 -13.54 -5.91 3.23
C ASN A 238 -12.21 -6.63 2.94
N SER A 239 -11.14 -5.86 2.78
CA SER A 239 -9.77 -6.36 2.63
C SER A 239 -9.25 -7.15 3.84
N PHE A 240 -9.89 -7.01 5.00
CA PHE A 240 -9.47 -7.60 6.27
C PHE A 240 -9.26 -9.12 6.21
N ALA A 241 -10.21 -9.88 5.67
CA ALA A 241 -10.10 -11.33 5.56
C ALA A 241 -8.92 -11.76 4.65
N GLN A 242 -8.70 -11.04 3.54
CA GLN A 242 -7.59 -11.31 2.63
C GLN A 242 -6.24 -10.92 3.25
N ASN A 243 -6.18 -9.80 3.98
CA ASN A 243 -5.02 -9.36 4.75
C ASN A 243 -4.58 -10.42 5.77
N ILE A 244 -5.50 -10.93 6.56
CA ILE A 244 -5.23 -12.02 7.51
C ILE A 244 -4.66 -13.24 6.79
N ARG A 245 -5.29 -13.67 5.70
CA ARG A 245 -4.85 -14.84 4.94
C ARG A 245 -3.46 -14.65 4.34
N ARG A 246 -3.17 -13.47 3.79
CA ARG A 246 -1.83 -13.13 3.28
C ARG A 246 -0.79 -13.19 4.38
N ARG A 247 -1.04 -12.55 5.52
CA ARG A 247 -0.10 -12.52 6.65
C ARG A 247 0.17 -13.91 7.23
N GLN A 248 -0.83 -14.79 7.28
CA GLN A 248 -0.65 -16.19 7.66
C GLN A 248 0.26 -16.92 6.68
N LEU A 249 0.00 -16.79 5.36
CA LEU A 249 0.81 -17.42 4.33
C LEU A 249 2.26 -16.89 4.32
N GLU A 250 2.46 -15.59 4.49
CA GLU A 250 3.79 -14.98 4.58
C GLU A 250 4.57 -15.45 5.82
N ALA A 251 3.90 -15.57 6.97
CA ALA A 251 4.50 -16.10 8.19
C ALA A 251 4.89 -17.59 8.06
N ASP A 252 4.04 -18.39 7.43
CA ASP A 252 4.35 -19.80 7.13
C ASP A 252 5.48 -19.92 6.11
N TYR A 253 5.52 -19.06 5.09
CA TYR A 253 6.61 -18.97 4.12
C TYR A 253 7.93 -18.62 4.77
N ALA A 254 7.96 -17.66 5.70
CA ALA A 254 9.16 -17.30 6.46
C ALA A 254 9.72 -18.48 7.27
N VAL A 255 8.83 -19.27 7.90
CA VAL A 255 9.24 -20.50 8.61
C VAL A 255 9.76 -21.56 7.64
N ALA A 256 9.10 -21.75 6.49
CA ALA A 256 9.53 -22.69 5.47
C ALA A 256 10.90 -22.30 4.91
N THR A 257 11.13 -21.01 4.65
CA THR A 257 12.42 -20.47 4.18
C THR A 257 13.54 -20.67 5.22
N ALA A 258 13.25 -20.39 6.49
CA ALA A 258 14.22 -20.62 7.56
C ALA A 258 14.58 -22.10 7.70
N ARG A 259 13.63 -23.01 7.53
CA ARG A 259 13.85 -24.47 7.53
C ARG A 259 14.62 -24.93 6.29
N GLY A 260 14.26 -24.45 5.10
CA GLY A 260 14.94 -24.78 3.85
C GLY A 260 16.40 -24.37 3.86
N ASN A 261 16.73 -23.27 4.51
CA ASN A 261 18.10 -22.76 4.66
C ASN A 261 18.95 -23.53 5.69
N LEU A 262 18.39 -24.51 6.41
CA LEU A 262 19.18 -25.39 7.29
C LEU A 262 20.15 -26.25 6.49
N ARG A 263 19.73 -26.75 5.34
CA ARG A 263 20.52 -27.60 4.44
C ARG A 263 20.17 -27.18 3.02
N SER A 264 21.14 -26.74 2.25
CA SER A 264 20.95 -26.41 0.84
C SER A 264 21.76 -27.36 -0.02
N ILE A 265 21.08 -28.08 -0.92
CA ILE A 265 21.70 -28.86 -1.97
C ILE A 265 21.18 -28.31 -3.28
N ASN A 266 22.11 -27.84 -4.12
CA ASN A 266 21.79 -27.31 -5.44
C ASN A 266 22.46 -28.20 -6.48
N LEU A 267 21.70 -28.61 -7.47
CA LEU A 267 22.18 -29.21 -8.69
C LEU A 267 22.43 -28.08 -9.70
N PHE A 268 23.59 -28.05 -10.26
CA PHE A 268 23.94 -27.19 -11.37
C PHE A 268 24.38 -28.05 -12.56
N ALA A 269 23.77 -27.81 -13.71
CA ALA A 269 24.15 -28.46 -14.94
C ALA A 269 24.25 -27.39 -16.05
N SER A 270 25.28 -27.48 -16.86
CA SER A 270 25.47 -26.58 -18.00
C SER A 270 26.02 -27.36 -19.17
N VAL A 271 25.40 -27.16 -20.33
CA VAL A 271 25.80 -27.76 -21.61
C VAL A 271 25.79 -26.67 -22.68
N GLY A 272 26.86 -26.58 -23.44
CA GLY A 272 26.96 -25.57 -24.45
C GLY A 272 28.17 -25.73 -25.37
N TYR A 273 28.40 -24.71 -26.18
CA TYR A 273 29.53 -24.64 -27.10
C TYR A 273 30.31 -23.36 -26.85
N THR A 274 31.62 -23.45 -26.97
CA THR A 274 32.54 -22.31 -26.84
C THR A 274 33.41 -22.23 -28.08
N GLY A 275 33.63 -21.02 -28.60
CA GLY A 275 34.54 -20.75 -29.73
C GLY A 275 35.54 -19.69 -29.33
N GLU A 276 36.79 -19.87 -29.74
CA GLU A 276 37.88 -18.89 -29.57
C GLU A 276 38.47 -18.52 -30.92
N SER A 277 38.70 -17.24 -31.15
CA SER A 277 39.36 -16.74 -32.34
C SER A 277 39.95 -15.34 -32.14
N ARG A 278 40.83 -14.93 -33.02
CA ARG A 278 41.28 -13.53 -33.12
C ARG A 278 40.38 -12.66 -33.99
N GLU A 279 39.52 -13.29 -34.80
CA GLU A 279 38.63 -12.63 -35.76
C GLU A 279 37.17 -12.95 -35.46
N LEU A 280 36.30 -11.95 -35.57
CA LEU A 280 34.88 -12.10 -35.35
C LEU A 280 34.20 -13.06 -36.33
N SER A 281 34.71 -13.15 -37.57
CA SER A 281 34.17 -14.02 -38.63
C SER A 281 34.40 -15.51 -38.36
N SER A 282 35.41 -15.86 -37.58
CA SER A 282 35.84 -17.24 -37.32
C SER A 282 35.52 -17.74 -35.92
N VAL A 283 35.14 -16.86 -35.01
CA VAL A 283 34.87 -17.22 -33.59
C VAL A 283 33.64 -18.15 -33.44
N TYR A 284 32.79 -18.23 -34.44
CA TYR A 284 31.60 -19.13 -34.48
C TYR A 284 31.81 -20.39 -35.36
N ARG A 285 33.00 -20.60 -35.94
CA ARG A 285 33.25 -21.73 -36.85
C ARG A 285 33.86 -22.94 -36.18
N ASN A 286 34.81 -22.75 -35.29
CA ASN A 286 35.53 -23.82 -34.59
C ASN A 286 35.01 -23.94 -33.14
N LEU A 287 33.79 -24.45 -33.02
CA LEU A 287 33.15 -24.58 -31.75
C LEU A 287 33.62 -25.88 -31.02
N GLN A 288 33.94 -25.75 -29.76
CA GLN A 288 34.23 -26.85 -28.84
C GLN A 288 33.05 -27.08 -27.94
N ASP A 289 32.70 -28.32 -27.67
CA ASP A 289 31.67 -28.66 -26.68
C ASP A 289 32.19 -28.37 -25.28
N ASN A 290 31.29 -27.83 -24.48
CA ASN A 290 31.52 -27.51 -23.07
C ASN A 290 30.41 -28.10 -22.22
N GLN A 291 30.75 -29.07 -21.39
CA GLN A 291 29.80 -29.76 -20.54
C GLN A 291 30.26 -29.68 -19.10
N ILE A 292 29.42 -29.11 -18.24
CA ILE A 292 29.67 -29.00 -16.81
C ILE A 292 28.47 -29.58 -16.06
N VAL A 293 28.68 -30.63 -15.31
CA VAL A 293 27.69 -31.15 -14.36
C VAL A 293 28.29 -31.05 -12.97
N GLN A 294 27.68 -30.25 -12.12
CA GLN A 294 28.15 -30.02 -10.78
C GLN A 294 27.03 -30.16 -9.77
N VAL A 295 27.26 -30.97 -8.74
CA VAL A 295 26.38 -31.01 -7.57
C VAL A 295 27.01 -30.23 -6.44
N GLY A 296 26.40 -29.08 -6.15
CA GLY A 296 26.84 -28.23 -5.02
C GLY A 296 26.10 -28.62 -3.74
N VAL A 297 26.84 -29.03 -2.73
CA VAL A 297 26.31 -29.32 -1.40
C VAL A 297 26.90 -28.32 -0.41
N GLN A 298 26.03 -27.54 0.23
CA GLN A 298 26.43 -26.62 1.28
C GLN A 298 25.77 -27.00 2.61
N ILE A 299 26.56 -27.71 3.45
CA ILE A 299 26.11 -28.08 4.79
C ILE A 299 27.02 -27.35 5.79
N PRO A 300 26.45 -26.50 6.67
CA PRO A 300 27.26 -25.91 7.74
C PRO A 300 27.66 -27.00 8.74
N ILE A 301 28.96 -27.22 8.89
CA ILE A 301 29.50 -28.18 9.84
C ILE A 301 29.42 -27.61 11.26
N LEU A 302 29.75 -26.34 11.41
CA LEU A 302 29.72 -25.62 12.67
C LEU A 302 29.21 -24.19 12.45
N ASP A 303 28.00 -23.90 12.89
CA ASP A 303 27.39 -22.58 12.80
C ASP A 303 26.94 -22.04 14.17
N TRP A 304 27.41 -22.69 15.25
CA TRP A 304 27.09 -22.34 16.63
C TRP A 304 25.58 -22.25 16.91
N GLY A 305 24.78 -22.96 16.13
CA GLY A 305 23.32 -22.97 16.23
C GLY A 305 22.64 -21.78 15.55
N LYS A 306 23.32 -20.93 14.78
CA LYS A 306 22.79 -19.74 14.10
C LYS A 306 21.59 -20.07 13.23
N ARG A 307 21.67 -21.12 12.42
CA ARG A 307 20.55 -21.51 11.52
C ARG A 307 19.36 -22.07 12.32
N ARG A 308 19.61 -22.88 13.34
CA ARG A 308 18.55 -23.36 14.26
C ARG A 308 17.92 -22.20 15.01
N GLY A 309 18.72 -21.20 15.42
CA GLY A 309 18.25 -19.96 16.01
C GLY A 309 17.30 -19.21 15.06
N LYS A 310 17.68 -19.04 13.79
CA LYS A 310 16.81 -18.42 12.78
C LYS A 310 15.47 -19.14 12.61
N VAL A 311 15.43 -20.47 12.65
CA VAL A 311 14.17 -21.24 12.61
C VAL A 311 13.33 -20.98 13.85
N ARG A 312 13.93 -20.91 15.04
CA ARG A 312 13.20 -20.59 16.29
C ARG A 312 12.63 -19.18 16.21
N VAL A 313 13.41 -18.20 15.78
CA VAL A 313 12.94 -16.81 15.59
C VAL A 313 11.80 -16.75 14.58
N ALA A 314 11.90 -17.43 13.44
CA ALA A 314 10.84 -17.45 12.43
C ALA A 314 9.55 -18.07 12.98
N LYS A 315 9.64 -19.16 13.77
CA LYS A 315 8.48 -19.76 14.43
C LYS A 315 7.87 -18.82 15.46
N SER A 316 8.69 -18.21 16.32
CA SER A 316 8.22 -17.25 17.32
C SER A 316 7.54 -16.04 16.67
N ASN A 317 8.11 -15.50 15.59
CA ASN A 317 7.49 -14.42 14.83
C ASN A 317 6.15 -14.84 14.21
N ARG A 318 6.07 -16.06 13.68
CA ARG A 318 4.79 -16.61 13.18
C ARG A 318 3.74 -16.68 14.31
N ASP A 319 4.12 -17.17 15.48
CA ASP A 319 3.20 -17.29 16.61
C ASP A 319 2.74 -15.90 17.11
N VAL A 320 3.61 -14.90 17.09
CA VAL A 320 3.26 -13.48 17.33
C VAL A 320 2.27 -12.98 16.28
N VAL A 321 2.51 -13.24 15.00
CA VAL A 321 1.58 -12.85 13.91
C VAL A 321 0.22 -13.51 14.11
N LEU A 322 0.16 -14.81 14.42
CA LEU A 322 -1.11 -15.51 14.66
C LEU A 322 -1.86 -14.98 15.89
N SER A 323 -1.13 -14.57 16.95
CA SER A 323 -1.75 -13.96 18.12
C SER A 323 -2.30 -12.56 17.83
N LYS A 324 -1.55 -11.75 17.05
CA LYS A 324 -2.05 -10.44 16.58
C LYS A 324 -3.29 -10.59 15.70
N ILE A 325 -3.29 -11.55 14.77
CA ILE A 325 -4.45 -11.84 13.92
C ILE A 325 -5.68 -12.18 14.76
N ARG A 326 -5.55 -13.01 15.79
CA ARG A 326 -6.67 -13.32 16.68
C ARG A 326 -7.21 -12.09 17.40
N GLN A 327 -6.31 -11.24 17.91
CA GLN A 327 -6.73 -10.00 18.56
C GLN A 327 -7.42 -9.05 17.58
N GLU A 328 -6.88 -8.91 16.38
CA GLU A 328 -7.47 -8.07 15.33
C GLU A 328 -8.85 -8.58 14.88
N GLN A 329 -9.06 -9.91 14.84
CA GLN A 329 -10.38 -10.50 14.58
C GLN A 329 -11.40 -10.17 15.67
N ILE A 330 -10.98 -10.21 16.93
CA ILE A 330 -11.84 -9.82 18.05
C ILE A 330 -12.19 -8.34 17.93
N ASN A 331 -11.21 -7.49 17.71
CA ASN A 331 -11.42 -6.05 17.56
C ASN A 331 -12.34 -5.74 16.38
N PHE A 332 -12.11 -6.37 15.21
CA PHE A 332 -12.97 -6.20 14.04
C PHE A 332 -14.43 -6.55 14.32
N ASN A 333 -14.68 -7.68 15.00
CA ASN A 333 -16.04 -8.06 15.39
C ASN A 333 -16.67 -7.05 16.36
N GLN A 334 -15.88 -6.54 17.31
CA GLN A 334 -16.31 -5.50 18.24
C GLN A 334 -16.64 -4.19 17.51
N ASP A 335 -15.79 -3.77 16.58
CA ASP A 335 -15.99 -2.54 15.79
C ASP A 335 -17.27 -2.63 14.96
N ILE A 336 -17.53 -3.77 14.31
CA ILE A 336 -18.78 -4.00 13.57
C ILE A 336 -19.98 -3.98 14.50
N PHE A 337 -19.89 -4.58 15.69
CA PHE A 337 -20.96 -4.54 16.67
C PHE A 337 -21.27 -3.11 17.10
N LEU A 338 -20.26 -2.33 17.47
CA LEU A 338 -20.42 -0.94 17.87
C LEU A 338 -20.99 -0.07 16.73
N LEU A 339 -20.56 -0.33 15.48
CA LEU A 339 -21.06 0.37 14.30
C LEU A 339 -22.57 0.13 14.12
N VAL A 340 -23.02 -1.12 14.25
CA VAL A 340 -24.44 -1.50 14.12
C VAL A 340 -25.27 -0.88 15.24
N GLU A 341 -24.80 -0.96 16.49
CA GLU A 341 -25.48 -0.33 17.63
C GLU A 341 -25.56 1.18 17.48
N HIS A 342 -24.47 1.82 17.07
CA HIS A 342 -24.45 3.26 16.81
C HIS A 342 -25.45 3.66 15.71
N PHE A 343 -25.49 2.91 14.62
CA PHE A 343 -26.43 3.17 13.51
C PHE A 343 -27.89 3.04 13.97
N ASN A 344 -28.21 1.94 14.68
CA ASN A 344 -29.58 1.73 15.18
C ASN A 344 -29.99 2.81 16.20
N ASN A 345 -29.07 3.24 17.06
CA ASN A 345 -29.31 4.34 18.00
C ASN A 345 -29.51 5.69 17.28
N GLN A 346 -28.76 5.97 16.22
CA GLN A 346 -28.95 7.19 15.40
C GLN A 346 -30.32 7.23 14.73
N ALA A 347 -30.82 6.10 14.24
CA ALA A 347 -32.15 6.00 13.66
C ALA A 347 -33.24 6.36 14.69
N GLN A 348 -33.12 5.84 15.92
CA GLN A 348 -34.03 6.17 17.02
C GLN A 348 -33.92 7.63 17.46
N GLN A 349 -32.71 8.18 17.54
CA GLN A 349 -32.50 9.60 17.86
C GLN A 349 -33.11 10.53 16.83
N LEU A 350 -33.11 10.16 15.55
CA LEU A 350 -33.75 10.94 14.48
C LEU A 350 -35.28 11.02 14.69
N GLU A 351 -35.92 9.91 15.07
CA GLU A 351 -37.37 9.93 15.37
C GLU A 351 -37.70 10.83 16.57
N ILE A 352 -36.93 10.70 17.66
CA ILE A 352 -37.07 11.54 18.84
C ILE A 352 -36.86 13.02 18.49
N ALA A 353 -35.86 13.34 17.66
CA ALA A 353 -35.58 14.72 17.25
C ALA A 353 -36.72 15.31 16.41
N LYS A 354 -37.33 14.52 15.50
CA LYS A 354 -38.51 14.96 14.71
C LYS A 354 -39.70 15.28 15.61
N GLU A 355 -39.95 14.43 16.61
CA GLU A 355 -41.05 14.68 17.57
C GLU A 355 -40.79 15.93 18.41
N ALA A 356 -39.52 16.05 18.91
CA ALA A 356 -39.10 17.21 19.70
C ALA A 356 -39.21 18.53 18.93
N ASP A 357 -38.86 18.54 17.63
CA ASP A 357 -39.00 19.70 16.75
C ASP A 357 -40.47 20.08 16.58
N GLY A 358 -41.37 19.11 16.35
CA GLY A 358 -42.79 19.33 16.26
C GLY A 358 -43.38 19.97 17.54
N ILE A 359 -42.98 19.49 18.73
CA ILE A 359 -43.38 20.05 20.01
C ILE A 359 -42.82 21.48 20.17
N ALA A 360 -41.57 21.71 19.82
CA ALA A 360 -40.93 23.03 19.91
C ALA A 360 -41.61 24.05 19.03
N GLN A 361 -42.02 23.68 17.80
CA GLN A 361 -42.77 24.54 16.87
C GLN A 361 -44.13 24.90 17.43
N GLN A 362 -44.86 23.94 18.04
CA GLN A 362 -46.16 24.21 18.69
C GLN A 362 -46.00 25.17 19.86
N ARG A 363 -45.04 24.96 20.72
CA ARG A 363 -44.75 25.86 21.85
C ARG A 363 -44.42 27.27 21.41
N TYR A 364 -43.61 27.41 20.35
CA TYR A 364 -43.26 28.71 19.79
C TYR A 364 -44.50 29.46 19.28
N LYS A 365 -45.36 28.78 18.51
CA LYS A 365 -46.64 29.38 18.02
C LYS A 365 -47.52 29.86 19.18
N THR A 366 -47.71 28.99 20.19
CA THR A 366 -48.54 29.34 21.36
C THR A 366 -47.96 30.53 22.16
N SER A 367 -46.60 30.63 22.24
CA SER A 367 -45.95 31.75 22.95
C SER A 367 -46.02 33.09 22.19
N ILE A 368 -46.31 33.09 20.87
CA ILE A 368 -46.51 34.32 20.11
C ILE A 368 -47.94 34.76 20.14
N GLU A 369 -48.91 33.84 20.27
CA GLU A 369 -50.35 34.13 20.31
C GLU A 369 -50.83 34.60 21.70
N THR A 370 -50.02 34.41 22.74
CA THR A 370 -50.28 34.86 24.15
C THR A 370 -49.49 36.12 24.46
#